data_5a0c7a9a7d81027570a80cf34b5422bd
#
_entry.id   5a0c7a9a7d81027570a80cf34b5422bd
#
_cell.length_a   1.000
_cell.length_b   1.000
_cell.length_c   1.000
_cell.angle_alpha   90.00
_cell.angle_beta   90.00
_cell.angle_gamma   90.00
#
_symmetry.space_group_name_H-M   'P 1'
#
loop_
_entity.id
_entity.type
_entity.pdbx_description
1 polymer ?
#
loop_
_entity_poly.entity_id
_entity_poly.type
_entity_poly.pdbx_seq_one_letter_code
_entity_poly.pdbx_strand_id
1 'polypeptide(L)'
;MAEATLDEVETLIQNLVQLSQTSRRLPTRIPLDIIQYVELSRNPDIYTREFVELIMKYNQQLKGRTEAFASFRDILGREMASAIPEIKEDVQQIVALTGGKID
;
A
#
# COMPACT_ATOMS: atom_id res chain seq x y z
N MET A 1 -7.91 -34.89 44.32
CA MET A 1 -7.06 -33.76 43.85
C MET A 1 -6.32 -34.08 42.57
N ALA A 2 -5.69 -35.25 42.43
CA ALA A 2 -4.99 -35.61 41.18
C ALA A 2 -5.93 -35.74 39.97
N GLU A 3 -7.13 -36.23 40.14
CA GLU A 3 -8.13 -36.36 39.07
C GLU A 3 -8.61 -34.97 38.57
N ALA A 4 -8.87 -34.03 39.47
CA ALA A 4 -9.26 -32.67 39.10
C ALA A 4 -8.15 -31.94 38.32
N THR A 5 -6.90 -32.14 38.70
CA THR A 5 -5.75 -31.56 37.98
C THR A 5 -5.59 -32.17 36.60
N LEU A 6 -5.80 -33.46 36.44
CA LEU A 6 -5.76 -34.13 35.13
C LEU A 6 -6.89 -33.65 34.24
N ASP A 7 -8.10 -33.47 34.77
CA ASP A 7 -9.24 -32.94 34.02
C ASP A 7 -8.97 -31.50 33.54
N GLU A 8 -8.35 -30.69 34.38
CA GLU A 8 -7.96 -29.32 34.01
C GLU A 8 -6.93 -29.30 32.89
N VAL A 9 -5.93 -30.17 32.95
CA VAL A 9 -4.91 -30.32 31.92
C VAL A 9 -5.53 -30.80 30.61
N GLU A 10 -6.42 -31.79 30.68
CA GLU A 10 -7.13 -32.29 29.49
C GLU A 10 -7.99 -31.21 28.87
N THR A 11 -8.72 -30.44 29.67
CA THR A 11 -9.52 -29.30 29.21
C THR A 11 -8.64 -28.25 28.51
N LEU A 12 -7.48 -27.95 29.08
CA LEU A 12 -6.52 -27.02 28.48
C LEU A 12 -6.04 -27.51 27.12
N ILE A 13 -5.69 -28.80 27.02
CA ILE A 13 -5.24 -29.42 25.75
C ILE A 13 -6.36 -29.33 24.70
N GLN A 14 -7.60 -29.66 25.07
CA GLN A 14 -8.75 -29.55 24.17
C GLN A 14 -8.98 -28.14 23.69
N ASN A 15 -8.87 -27.14 24.57
CA ASN A 15 -9.00 -25.72 24.21
C ASN A 15 -7.91 -25.30 23.24
N LEU A 16 -6.68 -25.73 23.43
CA LEU A 16 -5.56 -25.45 22.54
C LEU A 16 -5.77 -26.08 21.15
N VAL A 17 -6.28 -27.29 21.10
CA VAL A 17 -6.61 -27.98 19.83
C VAL A 17 -7.70 -27.22 19.08
N GLN A 18 -8.77 -26.82 19.77
CA GLN A 18 -9.85 -26.02 19.18
C GLN A 18 -9.36 -24.68 18.67
N LEU A 19 -8.51 -24.01 19.44
CA LEU A 19 -7.92 -22.73 19.02
C LEU A 19 -7.07 -22.91 17.76
N SER A 20 -6.26 -23.95 17.70
CA SER A 20 -5.44 -24.26 16.52
C SER A 20 -6.31 -24.53 15.29
N GLN A 21 -7.39 -25.28 15.42
CA GLN A 21 -8.32 -25.56 14.33
C GLN A 21 -9.05 -24.30 13.87
N THR A 22 -9.50 -23.46 14.80
CA THR A 22 -10.16 -22.18 14.50
C THR A 22 -9.20 -21.25 13.77
N SER A 23 -7.95 -21.20 14.20
CA SER A 23 -6.90 -20.40 13.56
C SER A 23 -6.74 -20.76 12.08
N ARG A 24 -6.78 -22.04 11.73
CA ARG A 24 -6.67 -22.51 10.33
C ARG A 24 -7.87 -22.13 9.47
N ARG A 25 -9.04 -21.93 10.08
CA ARG A 25 -10.30 -21.61 9.39
C ARG A 25 -10.49 -20.11 9.19
N LEU A 26 -9.73 -19.27 9.88
CA LEU A 26 -9.87 -17.82 9.79
C LEU A 26 -9.38 -17.33 8.43
N PRO A 27 -10.21 -16.63 7.64
CA PRO A 27 -9.81 -16.05 6.37
C PRO A 27 -9.01 -14.76 6.54
N THR A 28 -9.02 -14.16 7.73
CA THR A 28 -8.33 -12.91 8.01
C THR A 28 -6.83 -13.14 8.08
N ARG A 29 -6.10 -12.36 7.31
CA ARG A 29 -4.63 -12.37 7.32
C ARG A 29 -4.13 -11.11 7.99
N ILE A 30 -3.20 -11.28 8.93
CA ILE A 30 -2.56 -10.16 9.63
C ILE A 30 -1.14 -10.04 9.08
N PRO A 31 -0.71 -8.85 8.64
CA PRO A 31 0.66 -8.65 8.20
C PRO A 31 1.68 -9.03 9.27
N LEU A 32 2.75 -9.70 8.85
CA LEU A 32 3.80 -10.17 9.76
C LEU A 32 4.42 -9.02 10.57
N ASP A 33 4.56 -7.85 9.96
CA ASP A 33 5.11 -6.66 10.62
C ASP A 33 4.28 -6.24 11.84
N ILE A 34 2.96 -6.34 11.75
CA ILE A 34 2.05 -6.02 12.86
C ILE A 34 2.21 -7.05 13.97
N ILE A 35 2.32 -8.33 13.63
CA ILE A 35 2.53 -9.41 14.59
C ILE A 35 3.84 -9.19 15.35
N GLN A 36 4.92 -8.89 14.67
CA GLN A 36 6.22 -8.59 15.27
C GLN A 36 6.14 -7.37 16.18
N TYR A 37 5.40 -6.34 15.77
CA TYR A 37 5.21 -5.12 16.54
C TYR A 37 4.51 -5.40 17.89
N VAL A 38 3.48 -6.26 17.86
CA VAL A 38 2.75 -6.68 19.07
C VAL A 38 3.63 -7.56 19.95
N GLU A 39 4.42 -8.47 19.38
CA GLU A 39 5.37 -9.31 20.11
C GLU A 39 6.40 -8.48 20.90
N LEU A 40 6.75 -7.29 20.40
CA LEU A 40 7.62 -6.35 21.08
C LEU A 40 6.90 -5.49 22.13
N SER A 41 5.67 -5.87 22.49
CA SER A 41 4.81 -5.15 23.44
C SER A 41 4.49 -3.71 23.01
N ARG A 42 4.43 -3.46 21.72
CA ARG A 42 4.08 -2.14 21.16
C ARG A 42 2.61 -2.10 20.77
N ASN A 43 2.05 -0.89 20.77
CA ASN A 43 0.65 -0.69 20.39
C ASN A 43 0.49 -0.73 18.86
N PRO A 44 -0.32 -1.68 18.29
CA PRO A 44 -0.54 -1.78 16.86
C PRO A 44 -1.25 -0.56 16.25
N ASP A 45 -2.00 0.21 17.03
CA ASP A 45 -2.63 1.44 16.57
C ASP A 45 -1.59 2.50 16.16
N ILE A 46 -0.48 2.57 16.89
CA ILE A 46 0.64 3.47 16.54
C ILE A 46 1.27 3.04 15.22
N TYR A 47 1.49 1.76 15.04
CA TYR A 47 2.02 1.21 13.78
C TYR A 47 1.11 1.58 12.60
N THR A 48 -0.20 1.37 12.75
CA THR A 48 -1.18 1.66 11.70
C THR A 48 -1.19 3.15 11.35
N ARG A 49 -1.14 4.03 12.36
CA ARG A 49 -1.10 5.48 12.15
C ARG A 49 0.16 5.90 11.39
N GLU A 50 1.33 5.43 11.82
CA GLU A 50 2.59 5.75 11.15
C GLU A 50 2.62 5.22 9.71
N PHE A 51 2.09 4.03 9.49
CA PHE A 51 1.99 3.44 8.16
C PHE A 51 1.10 4.27 7.23
N VAL A 52 -0.08 4.69 7.71
CA VAL A 52 -1.00 5.53 6.94
C VAL A 52 -0.37 6.88 6.63
N GLU A 53 0.28 7.52 7.59
CA GLU A 53 0.99 8.79 7.39
C GLU A 53 2.09 8.67 6.34
N LEU A 54 2.84 7.58 6.37
CA LEU A 54 3.89 7.31 5.39
C LEU A 54 3.32 7.10 3.99
N ILE A 55 2.22 6.35 3.86
CA ILE A 55 1.53 6.16 2.58
C ILE A 55 1.02 7.49 2.03
N MET A 56 0.41 8.30 2.86
CA MET A 56 -0.07 9.62 2.45
C MET A 56 1.07 10.51 1.94
N LYS A 57 2.20 10.50 2.63
CA LYS A 57 3.40 11.23 2.23
C LYS A 57 3.90 10.77 0.86
N TYR A 58 4.02 9.46 0.65
CA TYR A 58 4.46 8.90 -0.63
C TYR A 58 3.48 9.20 -1.75
N ASN A 59 2.17 9.10 -1.48
CA ASN A 59 1.13 9.42 -2.46
C ASN A 59 1.20 10.90 -2.88
N GLN A 60 1.43 11.81 -1.94
CA GLN A 60 1.60 13.24 -2.24
C GLN A 60 2.85 13.50 -3.08
N GLN A 61 3.97 12.83 -2.76
CA GLN A 61 5.19 12.94 -3.55
C GLN A 61 5.00 12.42 -4.97
N LEU A 62 4.34 11.25 -5.11
CA LEU A 62 4.07 10.66 -6.40
C LEU A 62 3.14 11.53 -7.25
N LYS A 63 2.10 12.10 -6.62
CA LYS A 63 1.20 13.04 -7.28
C LYS A 63 1.95 14.28 -7.77
N GLY A 64 2.80 14.86 -6.92
CA GLY A 64 3.62 16.00 -7.29
C GLY A 64 4.56 15.73 -8.46
N ARG A 65 5.20 14.56 -8.46
CA ARG A 65 6.05 14.14 -9.59
C ARG A 65 5.25 13.97 -10.87
N THR A 66 4.10 13.33 -10.79
CA THR A 66 3.21 13.11 -11.94
C THR A 66 2.76 14.45 -12.55
N GLU A 67 2.36 15.39 -11.71
CA GLU A 67 1.97 16.74 -12.15
C GLU A 67 3.15 17.49 -12.77
N ALA A 68 4.34 17.37 -12.18
CA ALA A 68 5.55 17.99 -12.72
C ALA A 68 5.92 17.44 -14.09
N PHE A 69 5.87 16.12 -14.27
CA PHE A 69 6.14 15.50 -15.57
C PHE A 69 5.09 15.85 -16.61
N ALA A 70 3.81 15.94 -16.23
CA ALA A 70 2.75 16.36 -17.13
C ALA A 70 2.97 17.81 -17.60
N SER A 71 3.30 18.72 -16.69
CA SER A 71 3.63 20.11 -17.02
C SER A 71 4.86 20.20 -17.92
N PHE A 72 5.91 19.45 -17.61
CA PHE A 72 7.12 19.40 -18.43
C PHE A 72 6.82 18.90 -19.85
N ARG A 73 6.05 17.83 -19.97
CA ARG A 73 5.61 17.31 -21.27
C ARG A 73 4.88 18.36 -22.08
N ASP A 74 3.93 19.05 -21.47
CA ASP A 74 3.11 20.04 -22.17
C ASP A 74 3.93 21.24 -22.60
N ILE A 75 4.82 21.76 -21.76
CA ILE A 75 5.71 22.87 -22.08
C ILE A 75 6.69 22.47 -23.17
N LEU A 76 7.34 21.30 -23.03
CA LEU A 76 8.28 20.81 -24.04
C LEU A 76 7.58 20.60 -25.38
N GLY A 77 6.38 20.02 -25.37
CA GLY A 77 5.60 19.79 -26.59
C GLY A 77 5.26 21.09 -27.31
N ARG A 78 4.83 22.12 -26.59
CA ARG A 78 4.56 23.44 -27.17
C ARG A 78 5.81 24.08 -27.74
N GLU A 79 6.91 24.01 -27.02
CA GLU A 79 8.19 24.61 -27.51
C GLU A 79 8.68 23.86 -28.74
N MET A 80 8.62 22.55 -28.79
CA MET A 80 9.01 21.76 -29.96
C MET A 80 8.11 22.06 -31.16
N ALA A 81 6.80 22.12 -30.97
CA ALA A 81 5.85 22.43 -32.03
C ALA A 81 6.04 23.84 -32.60
N SER A 82 6.42 24.78 -31.73
CA SER A 82 6.70 26.17 -32.15
C SER A 82 8.03 26.30 -32.88
N ALA A 83 9.06 25.59 -32.38
CA ALA A 83 10.41 25.71 -32.96
C ALA A 83 10.54 24.96 -34.29
N ILE A 84 9.85 23.83 -34.44
CA ILE A 84 9.88 22.97 -35.65
C ILE A 84 8.45 22.68 -36.07
N PRO A 85 7.84 23.57 -36.87
CA PRO A 85 6.43 23.42 -37.27
C PRO A 85 6.13 22.11 -38.03
N GLU A 86 7.11 21.55 -38.72
CA GLU A 86 6.94 20.30 -39.48
C GLU A 86 6.59 19.10 -38.61
N ILE A 87 6.96 19.11 -37.31
CA ILE A 87 6.68 18.01 -36.38
C ILE A 87 5.48 18.29 -35.47
N LYS A 88 4.78 19.39 -35.65
CA LYS A 88 3.67 19.81 -34.78
C LYS A 88 2.62 18.72 -34.63
N GLU A 89 2.19 18.10 -35.73
CA GLU A 89 1.18 17.04 -35.70
C GLU A 89 1.68 15.82 -34.93
N ASP A 90 2.92 15.42 -35.16
CA ASP A 90 3.55 14.29 -34.45
C ASP A 90 3.63 14.55 -32.93
N VAL A 91 4.02 15.75 -32.55
CA VAL A 91 4.11 16.18 -31.14
C VAL A 91 2.71 16.17 -30.50
N GLN A 92 1.71 16.71 -31.17
CA GLN A 92 0.33 16.72 -30.70
C GLN A 92 -0.18 15.29 -30.47
N GLN A 93 0.12 14.38 -31.38
CA GLN A 93 -0.27 12.99 -31.28
C GLN A 93 0.39 12.29 -30.08
N ILE A 94 1.69 12.49 -29.89
CA ILE A 94 2.43 11.91 -28.77
C ILE A 94 1.90 12.45 -27.44
N VAL A 95 1.68 13.75 -27.35
CA VAL A 95 1.14 14.37 -26.14
C VAL A 95 -0.24 13.83 -25.82
N ALA A 96 -1.10 13.66 -26.82
CA ALA A 96 -2.43 13.07 -26.64
C ALA A 96 -2.36 11.62 -26.15
N LEU A 97 -1.42 10.81 -26.68
CA LEU A 97 -1.22 9.43 -26.24
C LEU A 97 -0.77 9.31 -24.80
N THR A 98 -0.12 10.34 -24.28
CA THR A 98 0.34 10.38 -22.87
C THR A 98 -0.62 11.10 -21.94
N GLY A 99 -1.84 11.41 -22.40
CA GLY A 99 -2.90 11.98 -21.57
C GLY A 99 -2.93 13.50 -21.49
N GLY A 100 -2.17 14.20 -22.34
CA GLY A 100 -2.17 15.65 -22.42
C GLY A 100 -2.89 16.18 -23.65
N LYS A 101 -2.85 17.50 -23.79
CA LYS A 101 -3.35 18.19 -24.97
C LYS A 101 -2.56 19.49 -25.16
N ILE A 102 -2.08 19.72 -26.36
CA ILE A 102 -1.48 20.99 -26.78
C ILE A 102 -2.14 21.47 -28.06
N ASP A 103 -2.26 22.76 -28.21
CA ASP A 103 -2.87 23.41 -29.38
C ASP A 103 -1.89 23.59 -30.53
#